data_4d8a6229ad02cfb87c36e91c4f256c60
#
_entry.id   4d8a6229ad02cfb87c36e91c4f256c60
#
_cell.length_a   1.000
_cell.length_b   1.000
_cell.length_c   1.000
_cell.angle_alpha   90.00
_cell.angle_beta   90.00
_cell.angle_gamma   90.00
#
_symmetry.space_group_name_H-M   'P 1'
#
loop_
_entity.id
_entity.type
_entity.pdbx_description
1 polymer ?
#
loop_
_entity_poly.entity_id
_entity_poly.type
_entity_poly.pdbx_seq_one_letter_code
_entity_poly.pdbx_strand_id
1 'polypeptide(L)'
;MKKTIFSILLLAACVMCARAETIILRTGARVRGEIILQNEEVVIIRDASGARFQYPRAEVMEIIATEEAEPEIEKEQPIEVSTQKKVTVLVEAAVGVAVLPKDTAGAAMSVDMLVGSYQIGDKHLFIGGGVGYHGFFLGDEKYNFMPIEVALRMPLIEQKHAPMFGMALGYGIALSKDYMGGIYAGVDVGYRYAINTKNALVVALYAQFQQARLLTTETVEGNIFSHVTGRNLVASGLKIAIYL
;
A
#
# COMPACT_ATOMS: atom_id res chain seq x y z
N MET A 1 -1.50 -14.91 -18.68
CA MET A 1 -1.61 -13.48 -18.28
C MET A 1 -3.04 -12.91 -18.23
N LYS A 2 -3.99 -13.28 -19.10
CA LYS A 2 -5.39 -12.74 -19.04
C LYS A 2 -6.21 -13.25 -17.84
N LYS A 3 -5.91 -14.41 -17.27
CA LYS A 3 -6.67 -15.00 -16.14
C LYS A 3 -6.31 -14.41 -14.77
N THR A 4 -5.09 -13.95 -14.57
CA THR A 4 -4.64 -13.34 -13.30
C THR A 4 -5.16 -11.91 -13.10
N ILE A 5 -5.29 -11.12 -14.18
CA ILE A 5 -5.86 -9.77 -14.13
C ILE A 5 -7.35 -9.83 -13.78
N PHE A 6 -8.06 -10.85 -14.27
CA PHE A 6 -9.48 -11.03 -13.99
C PHE A 6 -9.75 -11.40 -12.51
N SER A 7 -8.86 -12.17 -11.86
CA SER A 7 -8.98 -12.50 -10.43
C SER A 7 -8.76 -11.30 -9.52
N ILE A 8 -7.87 -10.39 -9.87
CA ILE A 8 -7.62 -9.17 -9.09
C ILE A 8 -8.79 -8.19 -9.22
N LEU A 9 -9.39 -8.11 -10.42
CA LEU A 9 -10.57 -7.26 -10.66
C LEU A 9 -11.81 -7.81 -9.94
N LEU A 10 -11.94 -9.13 -9.81
CA LEU A 10 -13.05 -9.77 -9.10
C LEU A 10 -12.96 -9.57 -7.58
N LEU A 11 -11.74 -9.51 -7.02
CA LEU A 11 -11.55 -9.25 -5.59
C LEU A 11 -11.88 -7.79 -5.21
N ALA A 12 -11.69 -6.85 -6.13
CA ALA A 12 -12.04 -5.45 -5.93
C ALA A 12 -13.55 -5.19 -6.04
N ALA A 13 -14.32 -6.07 -6.69
CA ALA A 13 -15.76 -5.93 -6.87
C ALA A 13 -16.59 -6.48 -5.68
N CYS A 14 -15.99 -7.22 -4.76
CA CYS A 14 -16.67 -7.80 -3.60
C CYS A 14 -16.87 -6.84 -2.41
N VAL A 15 -16.43 -5.60 -2.49
CA VAL A 15 -16.77 -4.56 -1.50
C VAL A 15 -17.98 -3.77 -2.00
N MET A 16 -19.06 -4.45 -2.35
CA MET A 16 -20.36 -3.81 -2.44
C MET A 16 -20.95 -3.77 -1.04
N CYS A 17 -20.86 -2.62 -0.39
CA CYS A 17 -21.42 -2.30 0.91
C CYS A 17 -22.89 -2.76 0.99
N ALA A 18 -23.17 -3.74 1.83
CA ALA A 18 -24.52 -4.02 2.27
C ALA A 18 -24.96 -2.81 3.12
N ARG A 19 -25.79 -1.92 2.55
CA ARG A 19 -26.39 -0.81 3.31
C ARG A 19 -27.34 -1.42 4.32
N ALA A 20 -26.97 -1.37 5.59
CA ALA A 20 -27.86 -1.73 6.67
C ALA A 20 -28.74 -0.51 7.02
N GLU A 21 -30.05 -0.63 6.89
CA GLU A 21 -31.02 0.37 7.27
C GLU A 21 -31.70 -0.03 8.59
N THR A 22 -32.17 0.94 9.34
CA THR A 22 -32.89 0.69 10.60
C THR A 22 -34.31 1.20 10.49
N ILE A 23 -35.29 0.32 10.65
CA ILE A 23 -36.68 0.73 10.77
C ILE A 23 -37.05 0.86 12.25
N ILE A 24 -37.78 1.93 12.59
CA ILE A 24 -38.37 2.14 13.90
C ILE A 24 -39.86 1.88 13.78
N LEU A 25 -40.34 0.90 14.54
CA LEU A 25 -41.75 0.59 14.63
C LEU A 25 -42.48 1.55 15.61
N ARG A 26 -43.78 1.73 15.46
CA ARG A 26 -44.60 2.55 16.40
C ARG A 26 -44.58 2.02 17.83
N THR A 27 -44.25 0.74 18.03
CA THR A 27 -44.03 0.15 19.35
C THR A 27 -42.71 0.60 20.00
N GLY A 28 -41.87 1.36 19.30
CA GLY A 28 -40.51 1.73 19.72
C GLY A 28 -39.45 0.66 19.43
N ALA A 29 -39.83 -0.49 18.89
CA ALA A 29 -38.87 -1.53 18.50
C ALA A 29 -38.04 -1.06 17.29
N ARG A 30 -36.73 -1.38 17.30
CA ARG A 30 -35.80 -1.10 16.22
C ARG A 30 -35.39 -2.40 15.54
N VAL A 31 -35.56 -2.44 14.23
CA VAL A 31 -35.16 -3.62 13.42
C VAL A 31 -34.12 -3.15 12.42
N ARG A 32 -32.94 -3.77 12.46
CA ARG A 32 -31.80 -3.45 11.58
C ARG A 32 -31.65 -4.51 10.50
N GLY A 33 -31.48 -4.09 9.26
CA GLY A 33 -31.27 -5.01 8.14
C GLY A 33 -31.27 -4.25 6.82
N GLU A 34 -31.27 -4.98 5.72
CA GLU A 34 -31.37 -4.46 4.36
C GLU A 34 -32.83 -4.40 3.96
N ILE A 35 -33.34 -3.22 3.57
CA ILE A 35 -34.69 -3.11 3.02
C ILE A 35 -34.73 -3.69 1.61
N ILE A 36 -35.47 -4.79 1.43
CA ILE A 36 -35.60 -5.48 0.13
C ILE A 36 -36.74 -4.87 -0.69
N LEU A 37 -37.82 -4.49 0.00
CA LEU A 37 -39.00 -3.94 -0.62
C LEU A 37 -39.62 -2.87 0.30
N GLN A 38 -39.98 -1.74 -0.27
CA GLN A 38 -40.73 -0.69 0.39
C GLN A 38 -41.80 -0.19 -0.58
N ASN A 39 -43.06 -0.28 -0.18
CA ASN A 39 -44.17 0.29 -0.89
C ASN A 39 -45.17 0.93 0.09
N GLU A 40 -46.33 1.39 -0.39
CA GLU A 40 -47.37 2.04 0.44
C GLU A 40 -48.04 1.11 1.45
N GLU A 41 -47.93 -0.22 1.27
CA GLU A 41 -48.61 -1.20 2.10
C GLU A 41 -47.64 -1.88 3.07
N VAL A 42 -46.42 -2.24 2.63
CA VAL A 42 -45.48 -3.06 3.39
C VAL A 42 -44.04 -2.62 3.25
N VAL A 43 -43.24 -2.92 4.28
CA VAL A 43 -41.78 -2.85 4.28
C VAL A 43 -41.23 -4.25 4.60
N ILE A 44 -40.36 -4.78 3.72
CA ILE A 44 -39.69 -6.06 3.93
C ILE A 44 -38.22 -5.78 4.19
N ILE A 45 -37.75 -6.23 5.34
CA ILE A 45 -36.35 -6.10 5.78
C ILE A 45 -35.73 -7.48 5.93
N ARG A 46 -34.46 -7.62 5.51
CA ARG A 46 -33.62 -8.82 5.71
C ARG A 46 -32.59 -8.52 6.78
N ASP A 47 -32.57 -9.32 7.82
CA ASP A 47 -31.56 -9.19 8.86
C ASP A 47 -30.19 -9.77 8.44
N ALA A 48 -29.18 -9.63 9.30
CA ALA A 48 -27.84 -10.15 9.09
C ALA A 48 -27.77 -11.68 9.01
N SER A 49 -28.80 -12.41 9.50
CA SER A 49 -28.92 -13.86 9.41
C SER A 49 -29.53 -14.33 8.07
N GLY A 50 -30.03 -13.37 7.27
CA GLY A 50 -30.74 -13.63 6.02
C GLY A 50 -32.26 -13.86 6.22
N ALA A 51 -32.76 -13.80 7.45
CA ALA A 51 -34.18 -13.87 7.73
C ALA A 51 -34.92 -12.66 7.21
N ARG A 52 -36.13 -12.85 6.67
CA ARG A 52 -36.94 -11.76 6.10
C ARG A 52 -38.14 -11.49 7.02
N PHE A 53 -38.29 -10.22 7.36
CA PHE A 53 -39.41 -9.75 8.19
C PHE A 53 -40.23 -8.77 7.37
N GLN A 54 -41.54 -8.94 7.44
CA GLN A 54 -42.51 -8.08 6.77
C GLN A 54 -43.30 -7.26 7.80
N TYR A 55 -43.31 -5.96 7.64
CA TYR A 55 -44.07 -5.02 8.51
C TYR A 55 -45.03 -4.23 7.66
N PRO A 56 -46.31 -4.06 8.11
CA PRO A 56 -47.24 -3.13 7.51
C PRO A 56 -46.64 -1.71 7.54
N ARG A 57 -46.74 -0.97 6.47
CA ARG A 57 -46.21 0.42 6.40
C ARG A 57 -46.77 1.31 7.51
N ALA A 58 -48.04 1.07 7.93
CA ALA A 58 -48.68 1.78 9.02
C ALA A 58 -48.02 1.60 10.39
N GLU A 59 -47.30 0.48 10.60
CA GLU A 59 -46.56 0.19 11.84
C GLU A 59 -45.16 0.75 11.83
N VAL A 60 -44.62 1.17 10.69
CA VAL A 60 -43.30 1.76 10.56
C VAL A 60 -43.41 3.27 10.80
N MET A 61 -42.81 3.75 11.88
CA MET A 61 -42.81 5.15 12.25
C MET A 61 -41.76 5.93 11.44
N GLU A 62 -40.57 5.37 11.34
CA GLU A 62 -39.43 6.00 10.67
C GLU A 62 -38.51 4.95 10.04
N ILE A 63 -37.94 5.30 8.90
CA ILE A 63 -36.88 4.52 8.26
C ILE A 63 -35.64 5.40 8.30
N ILE A 64 -34.67 4.98 9.11
CA ILE A 64 -33.38 5.62 9.17
C ILE A 64 -32.50 4.85 8.17
N ALA A 65 -32.28 5.40 6.98
CA ALA A 65 -31.15 4.96 6.19
C ALA A 65 -29.93 5.18 7.11
N THR A 66 -29.39 4.10 7.62
CA THR A 66 -28.09 4.19 8.27
C THR A 66 -27.12 4.45 7.12
N GLU A 67 -26.91 5.71 6.78
CA GLU A 67 -25.58 6.16 6.42
C GLU A 67 -24.73 5.45 7.45
N GLU A 68 -23.86 4.50 7.01
CA GLU A 68 -23.04 3.71 7.93
C GLU A 68 -22.82 4.55 9.18
N ALA A 69 -23.31 4.06 10.35
CA ALA A 69 -22.65 4.50 11.54
C ALA A 69 -21.20 4.11 11.24
N GLU A 70 -20.45 5.05 10.65
CA GLU A 70 -19.03 5.09 10.83
C GLU A 70 -18.90 4.66 12.29
N PRO A 71 -18.19 3.53 12.58
CA PRO A 71 -17.92 3.17 13.96
C PRO A 71 -17.57 4.50 14.55
N GLU A 72 -18.29 4.94 15.61
CA GLU A 72 -18.12 6.24 16.24
C GLU A 72 -16.63 6.38 16.44
N ILE A 73 -15.98 6.78 15.36
CA ILE A 73 -14.56 7.12 15.33
C ILE A 73 -14.65 8.31 16.24
N GLU A 74 -14.36 8.04 17.51
CA GLU A 74 -14.04 9.04 18.51
C GLU A 74 -13.42 10.15 17.69
N LYS A 75 -14.14 11.27 17.50
CA LYS A 75 -13.70 12.38 16.62
C LYS A 75 -12.32 12.72 17.12
N GLU A 76 -11.33 12.02 16.58
CA GLU A 76 -9.94 12.21 16.93
C GLU A 76 -9.72 13.68 16.66
N GLN A 77 -9.52 14.42 17.75
CA GLN A 77 -9.24 15.85 17.69
C GLN A 77 -8.20 16.03 16.59
N PRO A 78 -8.40 16.97 15.66
CA PRO A 78 -7.40 17.25 14.65
C PRO A 78 -6.06 17.39 15.39
N ILE A 79 -5.11 16.55 15.07
CA ILE A 79 -3.78 16.67 15.68
C ILE A 79 -3.32 18.07 15.31
N GLU A 80 -3.22 18.96 16.31
CA GLU A 80 -2.57 20.26 16.11
C GLU A 80 -1.15 19.98 15.61
N VAL A 81 -1.00 20.07 14.32
CA VAL A 81 0.29 19.85 13.67
C VAL A 81 1.12 21.08 13.95
N SER A 82 2.03 20.94 14.87
CA SER A 82 3.09 21.92 15.07
C SER A 82 3.73 22.28 13.74
N THR A 83 3.63 23.54 13.34
CA THR A 83 4.14 24.11 12.09
C THR A 83 5.67 24.13 12.00
N GLN A 84 6.37 23.49 12.93
CA GLN A 84 7.83 23.38 12.87
C GLN A 84 8.20 22.33 11.81
N LYS A 85 8.94 22.77 10.78
CA LYS A 85 9.63 21.89 9.82
C LYS A 85 10.46 20.89 10.59
N LYS A 86 9.97 19.68 10.73
CA LYS A 86 10.61 18.65 11.53
C LYS A 86 11.36 17.71 10.63
N VAL A 87 12.65 17.61 10.83
CA VAL A 87 13.46 16.54 10.23
C VAL A 87 12.95 15.22 10.81
N THR A 88 12.62 14.29 9.96
CA THR A 88 12.11 12.97 10.30
C THR A 88 13.04 11.92 9.70
N VAL A 89 13.34 10.90 10.45
CA VAL A 89 14.03 9.70 9.99
C VAL A 89 12.99 8.62 9.70
N LEU A 90 13.10 8.00 8.53
CA LEU A 90 12.26 6.89 8.13
C LEU A 90 13.15 5.66 7.91
N VAL A 91 12.86 4.58 8.61
CA VAL A 91 13.52 3.29 8.43
C VAL A 91 12.53 2.32 7.82
N GLU A 92 12.88 1.74 6.69
CA GLU A 92 12.04 0.78 5.96
C GLU A 92 12.75 -0.57 5.87
N ALA A 93 11.98 -1.66 5.98
CA ALA A 93 12.44 -3.01 5.70
C ALA A 93 11.40 -3.73 4.84
N ALA A 94 11.85 -4.45 3.83
CA ALA A 94 10.95 -5.16 2.93
C ALA A 94 11.47 -6.57 2.61
N VAL A 95 10.51 -7.48 2.38
CA VAL A 95 10.76 -8.84 1.92
C VAL A 95 9.76 -9.20 0.84
N GLY A 96 10.17 -9.99 -0.13
CA GLY A 96 9.28 -10.34 -1.23
C GLY A 96 9.87 -11.33 -2.21
N VAL A 97 9.21 -11.44 -3.35
CA VAL A 97 9.60 -12.28 -4.47
C VAL A 97 10.22 -11.40 -5.53
N ALA A 98 11.39 -11.80 -6.02
CA ALA A 98 12.05 -11.19 -7.18
C ALA A 98 11.84 -12.05 -8.42
N VAL A 99 11.77 -11.39 -9.57
CA VAL A 99 11.61 -12.03 -10.87
C VAL A 99 12.57 -11.41 -11.87
N LEU A 100 13.27 -12.25 -12.61
CA LEU A 100 13.99 -11.86 -13.84
C LEU A 100 13.11 -12.12 -15.07
N PRO A 101 13.17 -11.26 -16.10
CA PRO A 101 12.61 -11.59 -17.40
C PRO A 101 13.35 -12.83 -17.95
N LYS A 102 12.71 -13.97 -18.00
CA LYS A 102 13.06 -15.31 -18.49
C LYS A 102 12.88 -16.40 -17.41
N ASP A 103 11.80 -16.28 -16.61
CA ASP A 103 11.27 -17.32 -15.72
C ASP A 103 12.12 -17.71 -14.49
N THR A 104 13.10 -16.92 -14.09
CA THR A 104 13.79 -17.15 -12.83
C THR A 104 13.13 -16.31 -11.72
N ALA A 105 12.51 -16.99 -10.76
CA ALA A 105 11.96 -16.37 -9.55
C ALA A 105 12.88 -16.65 -8.36
N GLY A 106 12.86 -15.76 -7.37
CA GLY A 106 13.65 -15.88 -6.17
C GLY A 106 13.16 -14.95 -5.06
N ALA A 107 13.98 -14.74 -4.06
CA ALA A 107 13.69 -13.86 -2.94
C ALA A 107 14.28 -12.46 -3.16
N ALA A 108 13.60 -11.44 -2.60
CA ALA A 108 14.13 -10.11 -2.48
C ALA A 108 14.03 -9.64 -1.03
N MET A 109 14.98 -8.84 -0.60
CA MET A 109 14.96 -8.14 0.68
C MET A 109 15.57 -6.75 0.54
N SER A 110 15.06 -5.80 1.31
CA SER A 110 15.68 -4.47 1.43
C SER A 110 15.60 -3.92 2.85
N VAL A 111 16.55 -3.04 3.15
CA VAL A 111 16.54 -2.17 4.34
C VAL A 111 17.01 -0.81 3.91
N ASP A 112 16.22 0.23 4.18
CA ASP A 112 16.47 1.60 3.74
C ASP A 112 16.35 2.56 4.92
N MET A 113 17.20 3.57 4.95
CA MET A 113 17.16 4.67 5.90
C MET A 113 17.09 5.99 5.14
N LEU A 114 16.01 6.71 5.37
CA LEU A 114 15.71 7.98 4.72
C LEU A 114 15.65 9.10 5.76
N VAL A 115 16.15 10.24 5.40
CA VAL A 115 16.08 11.47 6.19
C VAL A 115 15.38 12.53 5.36
N GLY A 116 14.37 13.17 5.91
CA GLY A 116 13.58 14.13 5.15
C GLY A 116 12.72 15.03 6.01
N SER A 117 11.81 15.72 5.37
CA SER A 117 10.79 16.54 6.01
C SER A 117 9.43 15.86 5.85
N TYR A 118 8.70 15.78 6.95
CA TYR A 118 7.36 15.19 6.95
C TYR A 118 6.25 16.20 6.64
N GLN A 119 6.55 17.50 6.69
CA GLN A 119 5.57 18.55 6.43
C GLN A 119 6.05 19.48 5.33
N ILE A 120 5.30 19.54 4.22
CA ILE A 120 5.54 20.47 3.14
C ILE A 120 4.27 21.28 2.91
N GLY A 121 4.31 22.56 3.31
CA GLY A 121 3.12 23.40 3.34
C GLY A 121 2.10 22.90 4.35
N ASP A 122 0.85 22.87 3.95
CA ASP A 122 -0.27 22.41 4.79
C ASP A 122 -0.54 20.89 4.70
N LYS A 123 0.32 20.14 3.97
CA LYS A 123 0.13 18.71 3.74
C LYS A 123 1.14 17.87 4.52
N HIS A 124 0.66 16.76 5.07
CA HIS A 124 1.47 15.73 5.71
C HIS A 124 2.16 14.85 4.67
N LEU A 125 3.13 15.41 3.98
CA LEU A 125 3.87 14.78 2.91
C LEU A 125 5.32 14.61 3.35
N PHE A 126 5.84 13.37 3.36
CA PHE A 126 7.26 13.12 3.56
C PHE A 126 7.98 13.22 2.20
N ILE A 127 8.99 14.05 2.14
CA ILE A 127 10.01 14.02 1.09
C ILE A 127 11.36 13.91 1.76
N GLY A 128 12.11 12.89 1.36
CA GLY A 128 13.43 12.62 1.91
C GLY A 128 14.35 11.96 0.92
N GLY A 129 15.62 11.89 1.30
CA GLY A 129 16.62 11.11 0.59
C GLY A 129 17.31 10.17 1.55
N GLY A 130 17.90 9.10 1.02
CA GLY A 130 18.55 8.13 1.85
C GLY A 130 19.38 7.11 1.11
N VAL A 131 19.81 6.13 1.87
CA VAL A 131 20.60 5.01 1.41
C VAL A 131 20.07 3.73 2.03
N GLY A 132 20.35 2.60 1.38
CA GLY A 132 19.90 1.32 1.88
C GLY A 132 20.72 0.16 1.38
N TYR A 133 20.17 -1.01 1.55
CA TYR A 133 20.65 -2.27 1.00
C TYR A 133 19.53 -3.03 0.33
N HIS A 134 19.71 -3.43 -0.93
CA HIS A 134 18.78 -4.24 -1.70
C HIS A 134 19.48 -5.53 -2.16
N GLY A 135 18.94 -6.67 -1.74
CA GLY A 135 19.40 -8.00 -2.12
C GLY A 135 18.35 -8.74 -2.95
N PHE A 136 18.79 -9.34 -4.06
CA PHE A 136 17.98 -10.20 -4.92
C PHE A 136 18.68 -11.55 -5.04
N PHE A 137 17.98 -12.63 -4.71
CA PHE A 137 18.47 -14.00 -4.65
C PHE A 137 17.68 -14.86 -5.64
N LEU A 138 18.24 -15.07 -6.83
CA LEU A 138 17.57 -15.66 -7.98
C LEU A 138 18.29 -16.97 -8.39
N GLY A 139 17.94 -18.07 -7.74
CA GLY A 139 18.66 -19.32 -7.88
C GLY A 139 20.09 -19.17 -7.39
N ASP A 140 21.08 -19.44 -8.26
CA ASP A 140 22.51 -19.30 -7.94
C ASP A 140 23.02 -17.85 -8.09
N GLU A 141 22.26 -16.98 -8.74
CA GLU A 141 22.63 -15.58 -8.95
C GLU A 141 22.20 -14.70 -7.77
N LYS A 142 23.13 -13.85 -7.32
CA LYS A 142 22.89 -12.90 -6.22
C LYS A 142 23.25 -11.49 -6.69
N TYR A 143 22.30 -10.57 -6.54
CA TYR A 143 22.51 -9.16 -6.87
C TYR A 143 22.32 -8.33 -5.60
N ASN A 144 23.36 -7.59 -5.23
CA ASN A 144 23.36 -6.76 -4.04
C ASN A 144 23.67 -5.32 -4.42
N PHE A 145 22.83 -4.40 -4.00
CA PHE A 145 22.95 -2.98 -4.31
C PHE A 145 22.90 -2.14 -3.05
N MET A 146 23.58 -1.02 -3.10
CA MET A 146 23.42 0.10 -2.18
C MET A 146 22.71 1.22 -2.94
N PRO A 147 21.38 1.37 -2.78
CA PRO A 147 20.66 2.45 -3.41
C PRO A 147 21.01 3.78 -2.73
N ILE A 148 21.09 4.83 -3.55
CA ILE A 148 20.98 6.22 -3.14
C ILE A 148 19.69 6.71 -3.76
N GLU A 149 18.72 7.14 -2.93
CA GLU A 149 17.37 7.39 -3.40
C GLU A 149 16.75 8.67 -2.83
N VAL A 150 15.76 9.17 -3.55
CA VAL A 150 14.80 10.17 -3.09
C VAL A 150 13.45 9.49 -3.01
N ALA A 151 12.76 9.69 -1.92
CA ALA A 151 11.47 9.08 -1.64
C ALA A 151 10.42 10.11 -1.27
N LEU A 152 9.19 9.82 -1.71
CA LEU A 152 7.98 10.55 -1.37
C LEU A 152 7.01 9.57 -0.73
N ARG A 153 6.41 9.97 0.41
CA ARG A 153 5.38 9.20 1.10
C ARG A 153 4.21 10.14 1.43
N MET A 154 3.04 9.81 0.94
CA MET A 154 1.86 10.65 1.02
C MET A 154 0.69 9.89 1.66
N PRO A 155 0.19 10.31 2.84
CA PRO A 155 -1.10 9.84 3.32
C PRO A 155 -2.21 10.35 2.40
N LEU A 156 -3.16 9.50 2.07
CA LEU A 156 -4.27 9.84 1.19
C LEU A 156 -5.38 10.62 1.90
N ILE A 157 -5.44 10.53 3.22
CA ILE A 157 -6.37 11.25 4.09
C ILE A 157 -5.60 11.82 5.28
N GLU A 158 -6.07 12.97 5.81
CA GLU A 158 -5.45 13.64 6.95
C GLU A 158 -6.02 13.08 8.26
N GLN A 159 -5.69 11.83 8.56
CA GLN A 159 -6.10 11.16 9.79
C GLN A 159 -4.89 10.50 10.46
N LYS A 160 -5.02 10.22 11.76
CA LYS A 160 -4.00 9.50 12.54
C LYS A 160 -3.67 8.13 11.92
N HIS A 161 -4.70 7.45 11.45
CA HIS A 161 -4.61 6.21 10.72
C HIS A 161 -5.03 6.48 9.27
N ALA A 162 -4.15 6.26 8.31
CA ALA A 162 -4.41 6.69 6.94
C ALA A 162 -3.85 5.69 5.91
N PRO A 163 -4.57 5.44 4.81
CA PRO A 163 -3.98 4.82 3.64
C PRO A 163 -2.81 5.68 3.15
N MET A 164 -1.73 5.04 2.73
CA MET A 164 -0.53 5.70 2.23
C MET A 164 -0.18 5.24 0.84
N PHE A 165 0.33 6.19 0.06
CA PHE A 165 1.02 5.94 -1.20
C PHE A 165 2.47 6.37 -1.07
N GLY A 166 3.39 5.55 -1.58
CA GLY A 166 4.81 5.83 -1.60
C GLY A 166 5.40 5.64 -2.98
N MET A 167 6.45 6.43 -3.25
CA MET A 167 7.31 6.27 -4.42
C MET A 167 8.76 6.58 -4.04
N ALA A 168 9.69 5.91 -4.70
CA ALA A 168 11.12 6.16 -4.57
C ALA A 168 11.80 6.05 -5.93
N LEU A 169 12.80 6.89 -6.16
CA LEU A 169 13.62 6.89 -7.35
C LEU A 169 15.07 7.07 -6.94
N GLY A 170 15.98 6.37 -7.60
CA GLY A 170 17.36 6.45 -7.23
C GLY A 170 18.30 5.68 -8.17
N TYR A 171 19.48 5.44 -7.67
CA TYR A 171 20.52 4.66 -8.34
C TYR A 171 21.09 3.64 -7.38
N GLY A 172 20.99 2.35 -7.74
CA GLY A 172 21.61 1.26 -6.98
C GLY A 172 23.06 1.07 -7.38
N ILE A 173 23.97 1.34 -6.46
CA ILE A 173 25.40 1.06 -6.61
C ILE A 173 25.60 -0.45 -6.39
N ALA A 174 26.21 -1.15 -7.36
CA ALA A 174 26.47 -2.57 -7.20
C ALA A 174 27.53 -2.83 -6.11
N LEU A 175 27.28 -3.81 -5.25
CA LEU A 175 28.22 -4.25 -4.19
C LEU A 175 29.09 -5.43 -4.62
N SER A 176 29.00 -5.86 -5.89
CA SER A 176 29.84 -6.90 -6.50
C SER A 176 30.62 -6.34 -7.69
N LYS A 177 31.69 -7.00 -8.06
CA LYS A 177 32.50 -6.68 -9.25
C LYS A 177 31.93 -7.30 -10.55
N ASP A 178 30.99 -8.25 -10.42
CA ASP A 178 30.46 -9.01 -11.54
C ASP A 178 29.43 -8.24 -12.36
N TYR A 179 28.89 -7.16 -11.81
CA TYR A 179 27.92 -6.29 -12.47
C TYR A 179 28.05 -4.83 -11.99
N MET A 180 27.53 -3.95 -12.80
CA MET A 180 27.44 -2.52 -12.46
C MET A 180 26.02 -2.18 -12.01
N GLY A 181 25.91 -1.11 -11.24
CA GLY A 181 24.65 -0.60 -10.78
C GLY A 181 23.81 0.01 -11.90
N GLY A 182 22.62 0.48 -11.54
CA GLY A 182 21.68 1.09 -12.46
C GLY A 182 20.53 1.78 -11.75
N ILE A 183 19.57 2.22 -12.55
CA ILE A 183 18.39 2.93 -12.08
C ILE A 183 17.57 2.04 -11.13
N TYR A 184 17.10 2.64 -10.06
CA TYR A 184 16.16 2.09 -9.09
C TYR A 184 14.86 2.90 -9.12
N ALA A 185 13.73 2.21 -9.07
CA ALA A 185 12.41 2.81 -8.88
C ALA A 185 11.55 1.90 -8.02
N GLY A 186 10.80 2.47 -7.09
CA GLY A 186 9.90 1.75 -6.21
C GLY A 186 8.58 2.49 -6.04
N VAL A 187 7.52 1.71 -5.84
CA VAL A 187 6.19 2.20 -5.45
C VAL A 187 5.64 1.33 -4.33
N ASP A 188 4.89 1.92 -3.43
CA ASP A 188 4.22 1.18 -2.38
C ASP A 188 2.84 1.77 -2.06
N VAL A 189 1.95 0.89 -1.62
CA VAL A 189 0.62 1.24 -1.14
C VAL A 189 0.40 0.51 0.18
N GLY A 190 0.03 1.23 1.21
CA GLY A 190 -0.08 0.66 2.54
C GLY A 190 -0.98 1.44 3.46
N TYR A 191 -0.85 1.14 4.73
CA TYR A 191 -1.60 1.78 5.78
C TYR A 191 -0.67 2.29 6.87
N ARG A 192 -0.80 3.57 7.21
CA ARG A 192 -0.07 4.24 8.27
C ARG A 192 -0.85 4.15 9.56
N TYR A 193 -0.18 3.70 10.61
CA TYR A 193 -0.66 3.66 11.96
C TYR A 193 0.19 4.60 12.84
N ALA A 194 -0.35 5.73 13.25
CA ALA A 194 0.35 6.64 14.15
C ALA A 194 0.37 6.06 15.57
N ILE A 195 1.57 5.83 16.10
CA ILE A 195 1.79 5.35 17.47
C ILE A 195 1.64 6.53 18.45
N ASN A 196 2.21 7.66 18.08
CA ASN A 196 2.12 8.90 18.84
C ASN A 196 2.27 10.11 17.87
N THR A 197 2.38 11.32 18.40
CA THR A 197 2.52 12.55 17.59
C THR A 197 3.81 12.62 16.75
N LYS A 198 4.80 11.77 17.04
CA LYS A 198 6.10 11.79 16.36
C LYS A 198 6.36 10.54 15.56
N ASN A 199 5.91 9.39 16.05
CA ASN A 199 6.25 8.07 15.50
C ASN A 199 5.03 7.44 14.87
N ALA A 200 5.24 6.80 13.73
CA ALA A 200 4.21 6.04 13.04
C ALA A 200 4.81 4.75 12.47
N LEU A 201 3.99 3.71 12.41
CA LEU A 201 4.25 2.45 11.74
C LEU A 201 3.50 2.44 10.42
N VAL A 202 4.12 1.94 9.38
CA VAL A 202 3.47 1.69 8.08
C VAL A 202 3.65 0.23 7.70
N VAL A 203 2.59 -0.39 7.23
CA VAL A 203 2.62 -1.70 6.58
C VAL A 203 2.13 -1.52 5.16
N ALA A 204 2.89 -1.96 4.19
CA ALA A 204 2.62 -1.71 2.78
C ALA A 204 2.92 -2.93 1.90
N LEU A 205 2.23 -3.01 0.77
CA LEU A 205 2.63 -3.79 -0.38
C LEU A 205 3.54 -2.92 -1.24
N TYR A 206 4.66 -3.48 -1.70
CA TYR A 206 5.59 -2.76 -2.56
C TYR A 206 5.82 -3.49 -3.87
N ALA A 207 6.20 -2.71 -4.88
CA ALA A 207 6.80 -3.18 -6.11
C ALA A 207 8.02 -2.30 -6.41
N GLN A 208 9.13 -2.94 -6.79
CA GLN A 208 10.36 -2.23 -7.11
C GLN A 208 11.01 -2.78 -8.39
N PHE A 209 11.71 -1.90 -9.05
CA PHE A 209 12.51 -2.15 -10.23
C PHE A 209 13.95 -1.76 -9.95
N GLN A 210 14.90 -2.64 -10.29
CA GLN A 210 16.33 -2.36 -10.21
C GLN A 210 17.01 -2.82 -11.48
N GLN A 211 17.75 -1.93 -12.12
CA GLN A 211 18.58 -2.27 -13.25
C GLN A 211 19.97 -2.73 -12.76
N ALA A 212 20.40 -3.87 -13.29
CA ALA A 212 21.79 -4.35 -13.20
C ALA A 212 22.40 -4.34 -14.60
N ARG A 213 23.66 -3.96 -14.74
CA ARG A 213 24.40 -3.98 -15.99
C ARG A 213 25.58 -4.90 -15.88
N LEU A 214 25.58 -5.98 -16.67
CA LEU A 214 26.66 -6.95 -16.72
C LEU A 214 27.64 -6.56 -17.83
N LEU A 215 28.92 -6.54 -17.49
CA LEU A 215 29.99 -6.39 -18.46
C LEU A 215 30.41 -7.76 -18.93
N THR A 216 30.06 -8.12 -20.16
CA THR A 216 30.49 -9.37 -20.78
C THR A 216 31.69 -9.08 -21.67
N THR A 217 32.79 -9.78 -21.46
CA THR A 217 34.01 -9.66 -22.27
C THR A 217 34.17 -10.94 -23.06
N GLU A 218 34.19 -10.82 -24.37
CA GLU A 218 34.44 -11.93 -25.30
C GLU A 218 35.78 -11.69 -25.99
N THR A 219 36.56 -12.74 -26.12
CA THR A 219 37.82 -12.72 -26.90
C THR A 219 37.60 -13.46 -28.20
N VAL A 220 37.57 -12.75 -29.30
CA VAL A 220 37.44 -13.32 -30.65
C VAL A 220 38.72 -13.01 -31.42
N GLU A 221 39.39 -14.03 -31.90
CA GLU A 221 40.64 -13.93 -32.69
C GLU A 221 41.73 -13.08 -32.04
N GLY A 222 41.85 -13.14 -30.71
CA GLY A 222 42.84 -12.35 -29.94
C GLY A 222 42.45 -10.91 -29.66
N ASN A 223 41.31 -10.43 -30.15
CA ASN A 223 40.75 -9.12 -29.83
C ASN A 223 39.75 -9.25 -28.70
N ILE A 224 39.79 -8.33 -27.74
CA ILE A 224 38.90 -8.28 -26.58
C ILE A 224 37.74 -7.34 -26.91
N PHE A 225 36.52 -7.90 -26.99
CA PHE A 225 35.29 -7.15 -27.15
C PHE A 225 34.55 -7.14 -25.81
N SER A 226 34.21 -5.95 -25.34
CA SER A 226 33.40 -5.78 -24.14
C SER A 226 32.05 -5.18 -24.51
N HIS A 227 30.97 -5.84 -24.14
CA HIS A 227 29.62 -5.29 -24.28
C HIS A 227 28.87 -5.31 -22.95
N VAL A 228 27.99 -4.33 -22.79
CA VAL A 228 27.16 -4.18 -21.58
C VAL A 228 25.78 -4.72 -21.84
N THR A 229 25.38 -5.74 -21.09
CA THR A 229 24.03 -6.29 -21.14
C THR A 229 23.25 -5.85 -19.91
N GLY A 230 22.10 -5.19 -20.13
CA GLY A 230 21.18 -4.80 -19.05
C GLY A 230 20.32 -5.97 -18.58
N ARG A 231 20.21 -6.15 -17.28
CA ARG A 231 19.22 -7.01 -16.63
C ARG A 231 18.29 -6.18 -15.77
N ASN A 232 17.01 -6.43 -15.90
CA ASN A 232 15.96 -5.74 -15.12
C ASN A 232 15.44 -6.69 -14.05
N LEU A 233 15.66 -6.33 -12.80
CA LEU A 233 15.19 -7.05 -11.62
C LEU A 233 13.88 -6.39 -11.17
N VAL A 234 12.83 -7.17 -11.00
CA VAL A 234 11.56 -6.69 -10.46
C VAL A 234 11.26 -7.49 -9.20
N ALA A 235 10.89 -6.81 -8.13
CA ALA A 235 10.46 -7.48 -6.91
C ALA A 235 9.16 -6.87 -6.38
N SER A 236 8.39 -7.68 -5.65
CA SER A 236 7.18 -7.27 -4.96
C SER A 236 7.00 -8.06 -3.68
N GLY A 237 6.35 -7.47 -2.70
CA GLY A 237 6.15 -8.12 -1.41
C GLY A 237 5.61 -7.19 -0.33
N LEU A 238 6.00 -7.44 0.91
CA LEU A 238 5.61 -6.69 2.08
C LEU A 238 6.74 -5.75 2.53
N LYS A 239 6.36 -4.54 2.92
CA LYS A 239 7.23 -3.51 3.48
C LYS A 239 6.69 -3.08 4.84
N ILE A 240 7.59 -2.90 5.79
CA ILE A 240 7.31 -2.26 7.08
C ILE A 240 8.19 -1.02 7.16
N ALA A 241 7.62 0.10 7.60
CA ALA A 241 8.36 1.34 7.78
C ALA A 241 8.03 1.99 9.13
N ILE A 242 9.03 2.61 9.75
CA ILE A 242 8.90 3.31 11.02
C ILE A 242 9.39 4.75 10.84
N TYR A 243 8.51 5.70 11.17
CA TYR A 243 8.84 7.12 11.30
C TYR A 243 9.32 7.40 12.72
N LEU A 244 10.47 8.09 12.83
CA LEU A 244 11.14 8.45 14.08
C LEU A 244 11.32 9.96 14.23
#